data_6f097e4991b2d4922006dfec78255b54
#
_entry.id   6f097e4991b2d4922006dfec78255b54
#
_cell.length_a   1.000
_cell.length_b   1.000
_cell.length_c   1.000
_cell.angle_alpha   90.00
_cell.angle_beta   90.00
_cell.angle_gamma   90.00
#
_symmetry.space_group_name_H-M   'P 1'
#
loop_
_entity.id
_entity.type
_entity.pdbx_description
1 polymer ?
#
loop_
_entity_poly.entity_id
_entity_poly.type
_entity_poly.pdbx_seq_one_letter_code
_entity_poly.pdbx_strand_id
1 'polypeptide(L)'
;MNEPLYSKKIPNLPLEKFLVRIVKYTEAENSTLIVAYLYIIKLIEKENFVLSINNMYRLLLGSVVLAKKVMEDIYYHNSYYCEIGGLSLQELNMIEFSLFVRINFEVNVKKEDVDNIYGLIINSMNNREDYNNKI
;
A
#
# COMPACT_ATOMS: atom_id res chain seq x y z
N MET A 1 -7.28 -12.18 20.20
CA MET A 1 -7.82 -11.91 18.86
C MET A 1 -6.68 -11.51 17.92
N ASN A 2 -6.53 -12.18 16.78
CA ASN A 2 -5.45 -11.88 15.84
C ASN A 2 -5.81 -10.69 14.95
N GLU A 3 -4.97 -9.68 15.00
CA GLU A 3 -5.04 -8.57 14.05
C GLU A 3 -3.91 -8.78 13.01
N PRO A 4 -4.24 -9.25 11.80
CA PRO A 4 -3.22 -9.57 10.79
C PRO A 4 -2.36 -8.38 10.39
N LEU A 5 -2.90 -7.17 10.44
CA LEU A 5 -2.17 -5.95 10.08
C LEU A 5 -1.18 -5.50 11.14
N TYR A 6 -1.29 -6.00 12.36
CA TYR A 6 -0.42 -5.63 13.47
C TYR A 6 0.77 -6.57 13.58
N SER A 7 1.95 -6.02 13.82
CA SER A 7 3.15 -6.78 14.15
C SER A 7 3.87 -6.15 15.33
N LYS A 8 4.19 -6.97 16.33
CA LYS A 8 5.00 -6.58 17.46
C LYS A 8 6.44 -6.28 17.02
N LYS A 9 6.94 -7.04 16.06
CA LYS A 9 8.26 -6.85 15.47
C LYS A 9 8.17 -5.84 14.34
N ILE A 10 8.91 -4.76 14.49
CA ILE A 10 9.04 -3.74 13.44
C ILE A 10 10.28 -4.10 12.62
N PRO A 11 10.19 -4.11 11.26
CA PRO A 11 11.36 -4.34 10.44
C PRO A 11 12.48 -3.34 10.74
N ASN A 12 13.72 -3.81 10.66
CA ASN A 12 14.89 -2.98 10.92
C ASN A 12 15.26 -2.13 9.69
N LEU A 13 14.25 -1.50 9.10
CA LEU A 13 14.36 -0.71 7.89
C LEU A 13 13.38 0.47 8.02
N PRO A 14 13.81 1.72 7.78
CA PRO A 14 12.88 2.86 7.79
C PRO A 14 11.73 2.66 6.81
N LEU A 15 10.55 3.15 7.19
CA LEU A 15 9.32 2.94 6.41
C LEU A 15 9.46 3.41 4.96
N GLU A 16 10.08 4.55 4.73
CA GLU A 16 10.31 5.08 3.38
C GLU A 16 11.18 4.16 2.53
N LYS A 17 12.19 3.54 3.12
CA LYS A 17 13.05 2.56 2.45
C LYS A 17 12.31 1.25 2.21
N PHE A 18 11.43 0.89 3.12
CA PHE A 18 10.56 -0.28 2.95
C PHE A 18 9.61 -0.08 1.76
N LEU A 19 9.04 1.11 1.61
CA LEU A 19 8.20 1.45 0.46
C LEU A 19 8.98 1.35 -0.85
N VAL A 20 10.20 1.87 -0.89
CA VAL A 20 11.07 1.74 -2.07
C VAL A 20 11.32 0.27 -2.41
N ARG A 21 11.55 -0.55 -1.38
CA ARG A 21 11.73 -2.00 -1.55
C ARG A 21 10.47 -2.67 -2.12
N ILE A 22 9.29 -2.30 -1.60
CA ILE A 22 8.02 -2.81 -2.13
C ILE A 22 7.90 -2.48 -3.62
N VAL A 23 8.11 -1.23 -3.99
CA VAL A 23 7.99 -0.77 -5.38
C VAL A 23 8.96 -1.52 -6.29
N LYS A 24 10.20 -1.68 -5.85
CA LYS A 24 11.24 -2.36 -6.62
C LYS A 24 10.88 -3.82 -6.91
N TYR A 25 10.47 -4.56 -5.88
CA TYR A 25 10.26 -6.00 -6.00
C TYR A 25 8.87 -6.39 -6.48
N THR A 26 7.86 -5.54 -6.30
CA THR A 26 6.54 -5.78 -6.90
C THR A 26 6.47 -5.30 -8.34
N GLU A 27 7.36 -4.39 -8.75
CA GLU A 27 7.31 -3.74 -10.05
C GLU A 27 5.96 -3.09 -10.32
N ALA A 28 5.32 -2.58 -9.25
CA ALA A 28 4.01 -1.97 -9.33
C ALA A 28 4.04 -0.68 -10.14
N GLU A 29 3.07 -0.51 -11.03
CA GLU A 29 2.89 0.73 -11.78
C GLU A 29 2.43 1.87 -10.86
N ASN A 30 2.64 3.10 -11.28
CA ASN A 30 2.24 4.27 -10.49
C ASN A 30 0.75 4.28 -10.16
N SER A 31 -0.09 3.93 -11.14
CA SER A 31 -1.54 3.83 -10.91
C SER A 31 -1.89 2.77 -9.86
N THR A 32 -1.17 1.66 -9.85
CA THR A 32 -1.33 0.60 -8.86
C THR A 32 -1.00 1.11 -7.45
N LEU A 33 0.07 1.88 -7.31
CA LEU A 33 0.45 2.47 -6.02
C LEU A 33 -0.62 3.45 -5.51
N ILE A 34 -1.23 4.22 -6.41
CA ILE A 34 -2.32 5.11 -6.06
C ILE A 34 -3.54 4.32 -5.60
N VAL A 35 -3.87 3.23 -6.28
CA VAL A 35 -4.97 2.34 -5.87
C VAL A 35 -4.70 1.74 -4.49
N ALA A 36 -3.47 1.32 -4.22
CA ALA A 36 -3.07 0.83 -2.89
C ALA A 36 -3.29 1.91 -1.81
N TYR A 37 -2.92 3.14 -2.09
CA TYR A 37 -3.18 4.27 -1.21
C TYR A 37 -4.68 4.45 -0.95
N LEU A 38 -5.51 4.37 -1.99
CA LEU A 38 -6.97 4.48 -1.85
C LEU A 38 -7.56 3.35 -1.00
N TYR A 39 -6.99 2.14 -1.05
CA TYR A 39 -7.41 1.05 -0.16
C TYR A 39 -7.14 1.39 1.30
N ILE A 40 -5.99 1.98 1.58
CA ILE A 40 -5.64 2.42 2.95
C ILE A 40 -6.62 3.48 3.44
N ILE A 41 -6.95 4.45 2.59
CA ILE A 41 -7.94 5.48 2.91
C ILE A 41 -9.31 4.86 3.19
N LYS A 42 -9.74 3.90 2.39
CA LYS A 42 -11.02 3.18 2.62
C LYS A 42 -11.03 2.47 3.97
N LEU A 43 -9.93 1.82 4.33
CA LEU A 43 -9.82 1.15 5.63
C LEU A 43 -9.94 2.15 6.78
N ILE A 44 -9.24 3.29 6.68
CA ILE A 44 -9.32 4.35 7.68
C ILE A 44 -10.73 4.85 7.83
N GLU A 45 -11.41 5.14 6.73
CA GLU A 45 -12.77 5.69 6.73
C GLU A 45 -13.80 4.69 7.27
N LYS A 46 -13.69 3.41 6.89
CA LYS A 46 -14.69 2.40 7.28
C LYS A 46 -14.57 1.94 8.72
N GLU A 47 -13.36 1.90 9.26
CA GLU A 47 -13.11 1.32 10.59
C GLU A 47 -12.51 2.30 11.60
N ASN A 48 -12.34 3.56 11.24
CA ASN A 48 -11.55 4.51 12.06
C ASN A 48 -10.17 3.93 12.39
N PHE A 49 -9.56 3.30 11.41
CA PHE A 49 -8.29 2.60 11.57
C PHE A 49 -7.18 3.60 11.89
N VAL A 50 -6.43 3.35 12.95
CA VAL A 50 -5.36 4.23 13.39
C VAL A 50 -4.02 3.70 12.88
N LEU A 51 -3.36 4.48 12.02
CA LEU A 51 -2.05 4.12 11.52
C LEU A 51 -1.01 4.22 12.63
N SER A 52 -0.15 3.21 12.70
CA SER A 52 0.95 3.15 13.67
C SER A 52 2.15 2.47 13.05
N ILE A 53 3.31 2.60 13.68
CA ILE A 53 4.51 1.92 13.21
C ILE A 53 4.34 0.39 13.22
N ASN A 54 3.48 -0.12 14.10
CA ASN A 54 3.23 -1.56 14.22
C ASN A 54 2.33 -2.12 13.11
N ASN A 55 1.61 -1.29 12.38
CA ASN A 55 0.72 -1.76 11.30
C ASN A 55 1.10 -1.23 9.91
N MET A 56 1.87 -0.15 9.80
CA MET A 56 2.17 0.49 8.51
C MET A 56 2.91 -0.44 7.54
N TYR A 57 3.87 -1.22 8.02
CA TYR A 57 4.66 -2.09 7.14
C TYR A 57 3.78 -3.16 6.48
N ARG A 58 2.97 -3.84 7.27
CA ARG A 58 2.07 -4.88 6.78
C ARG A 58 0.97 -4.29 5.89
N LEU A 59 0.43 -3.14 6.29
CA LEU A 59 -0.61 -2.46 5.54
C LEU A 59 -0.10 -2.01 4.17
N LEU A 60 1.09 -1.43 4.08
CA LEU A 60 1.70 -1.02 2.82
C LEU A 60 1.92 -2.21 1.89
N LEU A 61 2.55 -3.25 2.39
CA LEU A 61 2.81 -4.43 1.56
C LEU A 61 1.51 -5.08 1.09
N GLY A 62 0.57 -5.30 2.01
CA GLY A 62 -0.70 -5.94 1.69
C GLY A 62 -1.52 -5.14 0.68
N SER A 63 -1.58 -3.82 0.83
CA SER A 63 -2.35 -2.98 -0.07
C SER A 63 -1.74 -2.92 -1.47
N VAL A 64 -0.41 -2.87 -1.59
CA VAL A 64 0.25 -2.89 -2.90
C VAL A 64 0.09 -4.26 -3.58
N VAL A 65 0.23 -5.35 -2.84
CA VAL A 65 0.03 -6.70 -3.39
C VAL A 65 -1.40 -6.87 -3.88
N LEU A 66 -2.38 -6.46 -3.08
CA LEU A 66 -3.79 -6.54 -3.47
C LEU A 66 -4.08 -5.68 -4.71
N ALA A 67 -3.60 -4.43 -4.72
CA ALA A 67 -3.79 -3.53 -5.85
C ALA A 67 -3.12 -4.07 -7.12
N LYS A 68 -1.92 -4.64 -6.99
CA LYS A 68 -1.21 -5.25 -8.12
C LYS A 68 -2.04 -6.34 -8.78
N LYS A 69 -2.64 -7.23 -8.00
CA LYS A 69 -3.47 -8.32 -8.50
C LYS A 69 -4.76 -7.83 -9.15
N VAL A 70 -5.32 -6.73 -8.68
CA VAL A 70 -6.55 -6.15 -9.24
C VAL A 70 -6.27 -5.37 -10.51
N MET A 71 -5.17 -4.61 -10.54
CA MET A 71 -4.90 -3.62 -11.59
C MET A 71 -4.06 -4.14 -12.75
N GLU A 72 -3.20 -5.12 -12.50
CA GLU A 72 -2.22 -5.57 -13.48
C GLU A 72 -2.45 -7.02 -13.88
N ASP A 73 -2.18 -7.33 -15.15
CA ASP A 73 -2.40 -8.67 -15.70
C ASP A 73 -1.33 -9.66 -15.27
N ILE A 74 -0.14 -9.17 -14.95
CA ILE A 74 1.01 -10.02 -14.58
C ILE A 74 1.41 -9.71 -13.15
N TYR A 75 1.39 -10.74 -12.30
CA TYR A 75 1.82 -10.66 -10.91
C TYR A 75 2.37 -12.01 -10.46
N TYR A 76 3.18 -11.96 -9.42
CA TYR A 76 3.75 -13.17 -8.84
C TYR A 76 2.83 -13.77 -7.77
N HIS A 77 3.15 -14.98 -7.34
CA HIS A 77 2.48 -15.60 -6.20
C HIS A 77 2.93 -14.95 -4.88
N ASN A 78 2.10 -15.07 -3.86
CA ASN A 78 2.42 -14.55 -2.53
C ASN A 78 3.66 -15.20 -1.91
N SER A 79 4.05 -16.38 -2.38
CA SER A 79 5.31 -17.00 -1.97
C SER A 79 6.54 -16.15 -2.33
N TYR A 80 6.43 -15.35 -3.38
CA TYR A 80 7.46 -14.35 -3.73
C TYR A 80 7.27 -13.06 -2.92
N TYR A 81 6.05 -12.51 -2.89
CA TYR A 81 5.79 -11.23 -2.25
C TYR A 81 6.01 -11.25 -0.73
N CYS A 82 5.76 -12.38 -0.06
CA CYS A 82 5.95 -12.47 1.38
C CYS A 82 7.41 -12.23 1.79
N GLU A 83 8.36 -12.56 0.94
CA GLU A 83 9.78 -12.34 1.20
C GLU A 83 10.14 -10.85 1.27
N ILE A 84 9.40 -9.98 0.57
CA ILE A 84 9.63 -8.54 0.61
C ILE A 84 9.54 -8.01 2.05
N GLY A 85 8.57 -8.49 2.80
CA GLY A 85 8.34 -8.08 4.18
C GLY A 85 8.93 -9.00 5.24
N GLY A 86 9.66 -10.05 4.83
CA GLY A 86 10.15 -11.05 5.76
C GLY A 86 9.03 -11.82 6.45
N LEU A 87 7.92 -12.02 5.75
CA LEU A 87 6.72 -12.69 6.27
C LEU A 87 6.65 -14.14 5.80
N SER A 88 5.91 -14.96 6.54
CA SER A 88 5.51 -16.27 6.01
C SER A 88 4.44 -16.09 4.93
N LEU A 89 4.26 -17.10 4.09
CA LEU A 89 3.19 -17.13 3.11
C LEU A 89 1.82 -16.97 3.77
N GLN A 90 1.60 -17.66 4.88
CA GLN A 90 0.34 -17.58 5.63
C GLN A 90 0.08 -16.19 6.16
N GLU A 91 1.11 -15.52 6.68
CA GLU A 91 0.96 -14.15 7.19
C GLU A 91 0.53 -13.20 6.08
N LEU A 92 1.17 -13.24 4.92
CA LEU A 92 0.78 -12.36 3.81
C LEU A 92 -0.62 -12.69 3.30
N ASN A 93 -0.96 -13.97 3.18
CA ASN A 93 -2.31 -14.37 2.76
C ASN A 93 -3.37 -13.81 3.70
N MET A 94 -3.13 -13.84 5.01
CA MET A 94 -4.06 -13.30 5.99
C MET A 94 -4.14 -11.78 5.96
N ILE A 95 -3.03 -11.11 5.75
CA ILE A 95 -2.99 -9.65 5.60
C ILE A 95 -3.85 -9.23 4.39
N GLU A 96 -3.61 -9.83 3.26
CA GLU A 96 -4.33 -9.53 2.02
C GLU A 96 -5.82 -9.80 2.16
N PHE A 97 -6.18 -10.97 2.69
CA PHE A 97 -7.58 -11.34 2.91
C PHE A 97 -8.27 -10.41 3.89
N SER A 98 -7.61 -10.09 5.00
CA SER A 98 -8.14 -9.17 6.01
C SER A 98 -8.43 -7.80 5.40
N LEU A 99 -7.50 -7.26 4.64
CA LEU A 99 -7.68 -5.98 3.98
C LEU A 99 -8.86 -6.02 2.99
N PHE A 100 -8.92 -7.06 2.16
CA PHE A 100 -9.98 -7.25 1.18
C PHE A 100 -11.38 -7.26 1.82
N VAL A 101 -11.54 -8.00 2.91
CA VAL A 101 -12.80 -8.07 3.66
C VAL A 101 -13.13 -6.73 4.33
N ARG A 102 -12.15 -6.10 4.95
CA ARG A 102 -12.34 -4.89 5.74
C ARG A 102 -12.65 -3.66 4.90
N ILE A 103 -12.29 -3.64 3.63
CA ILE A 103 -12.75 -2.61 2.68
C ILE A 103 -14.03 -3.05 1.95
N ASN A 104 -14.74 -4.05 2.46
CA ASN A 104 -16.00 -4.57 1.92
C ASN A 104 -15.91 -5.06 0.47
N PHE A 105 -14.77 -5.69 0.10
CA PHE A 105 -14.51 -6.17 -1.27
C PHE A 105 -14.50 -5.06 -2.32
N GLU A 106 -14.43 -3.80 -1.92
CA GLU A 106 -14.43 -2.65 -2.82
C GLU A 106 -13.04 -2.41 -3.39
N VAL A 107 -12.55 -3.34 -4.18
CA VAL A 107 -11.20 -3.30 -4.76
C VAL A 107 -11.13 -2.51 -6.06
N ASN A 108 -12.28 -2.34 -6.74
CA ASN A 108 -12.35 -1.53 -7.97
C ASN A 108 -12.49 -0.06 -7.61
N VAL A 109 -11.58 0.76 -8.11
CA VAL A 109 -11.62 2.20 -7.91
C VAL A 109 -11.92 2.89 -9.24
N LYS A 110 -12.55 4.06 -9.16
CA LYS A 110 -12.87 4.84 -10.34
C LYS A 110 -11.60 5.48 -10.89
N LYS A 111 -11.47 5.48 -12.21
CA LYS A 111 -10.36 6.16 -12.89
C LYS A 111 -10.25 7.63 -12.46
N GLU A 112 -11.40 8.30 -12.28
CA GLU A 112 -11.47 9.68 -11.81
C GLU A 112 -10.76 9.88 -10.48
N ASP A 113 -10.97 8.95 -9.52
CA ASP A 113 -10.34 9.03 -8.20
C ASP A 113 -8.82 8.87 -8.32
N VAL A 114 -8.36 7.96 -9.17
CA VAL A 114 -6.93 7.77 -9.45
C VAL A 114 -6.33 9.03 -10.08
N ASP A 115 -7.00 9.58 -11.08
CA ASP A 115 -6.53 10.78 -11.78
C ASP A 115 -6.47 11.99 -10.85
N ASN A 116 -7.44 12.13 -9.95
CA ASN A 116 -7.46 13.22 -8.96
C ASN A 116 -6.27 13.14 -8.01
N ILE A 117 -5.98 11.94 -7.50
CA ILE A 117 -4.82 11.75 -6.61
C ILE A 117 -3.52 12.00 -7.37
N TYR A 118 -3.42 11.52 -8.60
CA TYR A 118 -2.24 11.73 -9.43
C TYR A 118 -2.00 13.22 -9.66
N GLY A 119 -3.06 13.97 -9.96
CA GLY A 119 -3.00 15.43 -10.12
C GLY A 119 -2.54 16.15 -8.87
N LEU A 120 -3.03 15.73 -7.69
CA LEU A 120 -2.61 16.31 -6.41
C LEU A 120 -1.13 16.06 -6.14
N ILE A 121 -0.63 14.88 -6.47
CA ILE A 121 0.79 14.56 -6.31
C ILE A 121 1.65 15.44 -7.22
N ILE A 122 1.27 15.57 -8.49
CA ILE A 122 1.99 16.41 -9.48
C ILE A 122 2.02 17.88 -9.00
N ASN A 123 0.88 18.41 -8.56
CA ASN A 123 0.80 19.78 -8.07
C ASN A 123 1.68 19.99 -6.82
N SER A 124 1.70 19.03 -5.92
CA SER A 124 2.54 19.07 -4.73
C SER A 124 4.03 19.10 -5.09
N MET A 125 4.43 18.32 -6.08
CA MET A 125 5.81 18.31 -6.56
C MET A 125 6.20 19.63 -7.21
N ASN A 126 5.33 20.21 -8.05
CA ASN A 126 5.55 21.49 -8.70
C ASN A 126 5.67 22.63 -7.67
N ASN A 127 4.80 22.66 -6.68
CA ASN A 127 4.87 23.66 -5.59
C ASN A 127 6.17 23.54 -4.80
N ARG A 128 6.68 22.33 -4.62
CA ARG A 128 7.96 22.10 -3.96
C ARG A 128 9.13 22.65 -4.76
N GLU A 129 9.14 22.46 -6.06
CA GLU A 129 10.15 23.03 -6.97
C GLU A 129 10.11 24.56 -6.91
N ASP A 130 8.94 25.16 -7.01
CA ASP A 130 8.77 26.60 -6.94
C ASP A 130 9.30 27.16 -5.63
N TYR A 131 9.01 26.49 -4.51
CA TYR A 131 9.51 26.89 -3.20
C TYR A 131 11.04 26.83 -3.16
N ASN A 132 11.63 25.75 -3.63
CA ASN A 132 13.09 25.57 -3.65
C ASN A 132 13.78 26.56 -4.56
N ASN A 133 13.15 26.94 -5.67
CA ASN A 133 13.70 27.94 -6.60
C ASN A 133 13.65 29.38 -6.06
N LYS A 134 12.80 29.65 -5.08
CA LYS A 134 12.68 30.97 -4.47
C LYS A 134 13.65 31.21 -3.32
N ILE A 135 14.30 30.17 -2.86
CA ILE A 135 15.32 30.24 -1.80
C ILE A 135 16.69 30.46 -2.40
#